data_a21f0c2b2b39f4e701eed9be14cb3611
#
_entry.id   a21f0c2b2b39f4e701eed9be14cb3611
#
_cell.length_a   1.000
_cell.length_b   1.000
_cell.length_c   1.000
_cell.angle_alpha   90.00
_cell.angle_beta   90.00
_cell.angle_gamma   90.00
#
_symmetry.space_group_name_H-M   'P 1'
#
loop_
_entity.id
_entity.type
_entity.pdbx_description
1 polymer ?
#
loop_
_entity_poly.entity_id
_entity_poly.type
_entity_poly.pdbx_seq_one_letter_code
_entity_poly.pdbx_strand_id
1 'polypeptide(L)'
;MALKIVDRYSIENKCHISVKRYLMDIVDYVSFKEVFCSIMGIKSSPNNASDDLTCHLNLSYRIEEEFDPEISDFEKTIIINDDDLKHEYDKAVEAIGDFHGMEWFSNGKNYECMVDISGLYATHFTDQISCKSVNADAEFRMGPASVTYIFCIILMLLNEGCFDGNTFRGRNPFLRRLRSHSTTGGRTVSHNVDDWTSAFVEITGILSLRITTKGFRKAKQLRERATSFQFKYISCLDRPLRLISSLDEVLEKGSYGRLSVAKLEIDCVPDVKFDDSAVNHFCLGVSSRSPYLQFLSFYHSIEFYFNSAYRKMTTELLRNELQSVEFAYNDQHLYSIVSKLEKEISHKSELGFGNEKRELEYLVESCVHVPRLMKSLRRYRFDWSVWYSSNGVEFESDAPVIDWESDNVAGLIASRIYKVRNAIVHSKKQTFGAFIPFKHDRALSYEIPLVKCVAEEVIDNNSSRV
;
A
#
# COMPACT_ATOMS: atom_id res chain seq x y z
N MET A 1 -6.24 -44.48 2.60
CA MET A 1 -5.20 -43.73 3.31
C MET A 1 -5.64 -42.25 3.30
N ALA A 2 -6.34 -41.82 4.32
CA ALA A 2 -7.05 -40.54 4.35
C ALA A 2 -6.18 -39.51 5.12
N LEU A 3 -5.73 -38.47 4.42
CA LEU A 3 -5.09 -37.32 5.02
C LEU A 3 -6.18 -36.45 5.69
N LYS A 4 -6.10 -36.31 6.98
CA LYS A 4 -6.93 -35.38 7.77
C LYS A 4 -6.51 -33.94 7.44
N ILE A 5 -7.44 -33.19 6.89
CA ILE A 5 -7.41 -31.72 6.87
C ILE A 5 -7.69 -31.27 8.29
N VAL A 6 -6.71 -30.71 8.96
CA VAL A 6 -6.88 -30.11 10.30
C VAL A 6 -7.26 -28.64 10.11
N ASP A 7 -8.40 -28.30 10.68
CA ASP A 7 -8.99 -26.95 10.68
C ASP A 7 -8.02 -25.90 11.26
N ARG A 8 -7.72 -24.88 10.46
CA ARG A 8 -6.77 -23.78 10.78
C ARG A 8 -7.35 -22.66 11.65
N TYR A 9 -8.56 -22.74 12.15
CA TYR A 9 -9.26 -21.60 12.77
C TYR A 9 -9.33 -21.57 14.31
N SER A 10 -8.62 -22.44 15.05
CA SER A 10 -8.69 -22.45 16.51
C SER A 10 -7.36 -22.29 17.26
N ILE A 11 -6.34 -21.63 16.68
CA ILE A 11 -5.00 -21.54 17.26
C ILE A 11 -4.54 -20.09 17.52
N GLU A 12 -5.44 -19.12 17.68
CA GLU A 12 -5.01 -17.71 17.84
C GLU A 12 -4.45 -17.33 19.23
N ASN A 13 -4.51 -18.18 20.25
CA ASN A 13 -4.07 -17.82 21.61
C ASN A 13 -3.02 -18.74 22.26
N LYS A 14 -2.41 -19.68 21.55
CA LYS A 14 -1.36 -20.55 22.10
C LYS A 14 -0.04 -20.54 21.32
N CYS A 15 0.09 -19.75 20.25
CA CYS A 15 1.22 -19.83 19.33
C CYS A 15 2.48 -19.06 19.72
N HIS A 16 2.43 -18.09 20.64
CA HIS A 16 3.61 -17.23 20.91
C HIS A 16 4.83 -17.94 21.50
N ILE A 17 4.66 -19.02 22.25
CA ILE A 17 5.77 -19.77 22.86
C ILE A 17 6.27 -20.89 21.93
N SER A 18 5.41 -21.40 21.06
CA SER A 18 5.68 -22.52 20.16
C SER A 18 6.55 -22.13 18.95
N VAL A 19 6.31 -20.93 18.37
CA VAL A 19 7.04 -20.45 17.19
C VAL A 19 8.51 -20.16 17.51
N LYS A 20 8.79 -19.50 18.64
CA LYS A 20 10.16 -19.20 19.08
C LYS A 20 10.96 -20.49 19.33
N ARG A 21 10.34 -21.52 19.90
CA ARG A 21 10.98 -22.82 20.15
C ARG A 21 11.22 -23.61 18.86
N TYR A 22 10.27 -23.57 17.93
CA TYR A 22 10.35 -24.29 16.66
C TYR A 22 11.43 -23.71 15.72
N LEU A 23 11.60 -22.38 15.68
CA LEU A 23 12.65 -21.72 14.89
C LEU A 23 14.06 -21.94 15.48
N MET A 24 14.18 -21.96 16.81
CA MET A 24 15.47 -22.22 17.48
C MET A 24 16.00 -23.64 17.28
N ASP A 25 15.12 -24.61 17.05
CA ASP A 25 15.53 -26.02 16.85
C ASP A 25 15.94 -26.32 15.38
N ILE A 26 15.64 -25.41 14.40
CA ILE A 26 15.81 -25.68 12.98
C ILE A 26 16.90 -24.84 12.33
N VAL A 27 17.09 -23.59 12.77
CA VAL A 27 18.05 -22.67 12.13
C VAL A 27 19.19 -22.38 13.10
N ASP A 28 20.31 -23.02 12.90
CA ASP A 28 21.55 -22.75 13.63
C ASP A 28 22.34 -21.58 12.99
N TYR A 29 23.28 -21.04 13.76
CA TYR A 29 24.14 -19.95 13.29
C TYR A 29 24.97 -20.33 12.06
N VAL A 30 25.39 -21.58 11.92
CA VAL A 30 26.22 -22.04 10.78
C VAL A 30 25.39 -21.94 9.50
N SER A 31 24.19 -22.51 9.52
CA SER A 31 23.26 -22.41 8.37
C SER A 31 22.90 -20.98 8.02
N PHE A 32 22.69 -20.12 9.01
CA PHE A 32 22.47 -18.68 8.77
C PHE A 32 23.70 -18.00 8.15
N LYS A 33 24.91 -18.28 8.67
CA LYS A 33 26.18 -17.74 8.17
C LYS A 33 26.42 -18.12 6.71
N GLU A 34 26.09 -19.35 6.30
CA GLU A 34 26.17 -19.78 4.90
C GLU A 34 25.27 -18.93 3.99
N VAL A 35 24.03 -18.68 4.39
CA VAL A 35 23.10 -17.81 3.64
C VAL A 35 23.60 -16.39 3.58
N PHE A 36 24.06 -15.84 4.69
CA PHE A 36 24.65 -14.51 4.77
C PHE A 36 25.84 -14.39 3.81
N CYS A 37 26.78 -15.34 3.84
CA CYS A 37 27.91 -15.37 2.92
C CYS A 37 27.47 -15.43 1.45
N SER A 38 26.45 -16.24 1.16
CA SER A 38 25.86 -16.31 -0.19
C SER A 38 25.27 -14.97 -0.63
N ILE A 39 24.51 -14.29 0.23
CA ILE A 39 23.97 -12.96 -0.04
C ILE A 39 25.09 -11.95 -0.21
N MET A 40 26.11 -11.96 0.62
CA MET A 40 27.26 -11.07 0.54
C MET A 40 28.24 -11.40 -0.58
N GLY A 41 28.10 -12.54 -1.27
CA GLY A 41 29.04 -13.01 -2.31
C GLY A 41 30.39 -13.40 -1.77
N ILE A 42 30.46 -13.74 -0.49
CA ILE A 42 31.67 -14.20 0.17
C ILE A 42 31.87 -15.69 -0.15
N LYS A 43 33.05 -16.03 -0.65
CA LYS A 43 33.41 -17.44 -0.81
C LYS A 43 33.81 -17.96 0.58
N SER A 44 32.90 -18.66 1.24
CA SER A 44 33.20 -19.32 2.52
C SER A 44 34.27 -20.37 2.32
N SER A 45 35.37 -20.27 3.06
CA SER A 45 36.28 -21.42 3.27
C SER A 45 35.64 -22.30 4.34
N PRO A 46 35.36 -23.58 4.08
CA PRO A 46 34.56 -24.40 5.00
C PRO A 46 35.30 -24.84 6.30
N ASN A 47 36.50 -24.34 6.56
CA ASN A 47 37.40 -24.99 7.55
C ASN A 47 37.49 -24.32 8.92
N ASN A 48 36.99 -23.09 9.13
CA ASN A 48 37.06 -22.49 10.47
C ASN A 48 35.77 -21.68 10.79
N ALA A 49 35.10 -22.12 11.85
CA ALA A 49 33.83 -21.49 12.30
C ALA A 49 34.04 -20.14 13.00
N SER A 50 35.28 -19.70 13.22
CA SER A 50 35.65 -18.48 13.98
C SER A 50 36.49 -17.48 13.21
N ASP A 51 36.62 -17.64 11.88
CA ASP A 51 37.42 -16.67 11.07
C ASP A 51 36.60 -15.50 10.62
N ASP A 52 37.21 -14.32 10.66
CA ASP A 52 36.66 -13.10 10.08
C ASP A 52 36.38 -13.29 8.60
N LEU A 53 35.25 -12.78 8.14
CA LEU A 53 34.82 -12.88 6.76
C LEU A 53 35.31 -11.66 5.98
N THR A 54 35.80 -11.88 4.78
CA THR A 54 36.25 -10.80 3.89
C THR A 54 35.31 -10.67 2.71
N CYS A 55 34.71 -9.50 2.54
CA CYS A 55 33.82 -9.17 1.44
C CYS A 55 34.49 -8.14 0.52
N HIS A 56 34.56 -8.44 -0.78
CA HIS A 56 35.02 -7.50 -1.80
C HIS A 56 33.82 -6.87 -2.48
N LEU A 57 33.69 -5.55 -2.36
CA LEU A 57 32.61 -4.78 -2.93
C LEU A 57 33.13 -3.89 -4.05
N ASN A 58 32.46 -3.89 -5.19
CA ASN A 58 32.61 -2.85 -6.21
C ASN A 58 31.70 -1.69 -5.85
N LEU A 59 32.28 -0.54 -5.57
CA LEU A 59 31.52 0.70 -5.33
C LEU A 59 31.42 1.43 -6.67
N SER A 60 30.20 1.74 -7.12
CA SER A 60 30.02 2.65 -8.24
C SER A 60 29.68 4.04 -7.74
N TYR A 61 30.43 4.99 -8.25
CA TYR A 61 30.29 6.39 -7.98
C TYR A 61 29.77 7.10 -9.23
N ARG A 62 28.65 7.79 -9.10
CA ARG A 62 28.10 8.62 -10.16
C ARG A 62 28.49 10.08 -9.86
N ILE A 63 29.41 10.61 -10.60
CA ILE A 63 29.70 12.04 -10.56
C ILE A 63 28.60 12.73 -11.37
N GLU A 64 27.80 13.55 -10.71
CA GLU A 64 26.83 14.42 -11.37
C GLU A 64 27.58 15.63 -11.96
N GLU A 65 28.18 15.46 -13.12
CA GLU A 65 28.53 16.57 -13.97
C GLU A 65 27.40 16.83 -14.98
N GLU A 66 27.12 18.11 -15.26
CA GLU A 66 25.92 18.57 -15.99
C GLU A 66 25.73 17.97 -17.38
N PHE A 67 26.70 17.29 -17.98
CA PHE A 67 26.65 16.85 -19.39
C PHE A 67 27.05 15.39 -19.66
N ASP A 68 27.77 14.72 -18.77
CA ASP A 68 28.15 13.30 -18.98
C ASP A 68 28.47 12.62 -17.62
N PRO A 69 27.64 11.72 -17.08
CA PRO A 69 27.95 11.10 -15.82
C PRO A 69 29.06 10.07 -15.98
N GLU A 70 30.25 10.39 -15.58
CA GLU A 70 31.33 9.41 -15.44
C GLU A 70 31.02 8.47 -14.27
N ILE A 71 31.04 7.16 -14.56
CA ILE A 71 30.94 6.11 -13.54
C ILE A 71 32.37 5.68 -13.24
N SER A 72 32.88 6.01 -12.07
CA SER A 72 34.13 5.44 -11.58
C SER A 72 33.85 4.30 -10.63
N ASP A 73 34.32 3.11 -10.96
CA ASP A 73 34.22 1.91 -10.12
C ASP A 73 35.52 1.76 -9.34
N PHE A 74 35.44 1.51 -8.05
CA PHE A 74 36.56 1.14 -7.22
C PHE A 74 36.21 -0.01 -6.29
N GLU A 75 37.18 -0.84 -5.98
CA GLU A 75 37.01 -1.96 -5.06
C GLU A 75 37.22 -1.51 -3.62
N LYS A 76 36.27 -1.88 -2.74
CA LYS A 76 36.38 -1.73 -1.30
C LYS A 76 36.34 -3.10 -0.64
N THR A 77 37.29 -3.38 0.23
CA THR A 77 37.30 -4.59 1.04
C THR A 77 36.71 -4.28 2.40
N ILE A 78 35.71 -5.05 2.81
CA ILE A 78 35.08 -4.95 4.13
C ILE A 78 35.39 -6.24 4.89
N ILE A 79 35.92 -6.09 6.09
CA ILE A 79 36.13 -7.19 7.03
C ILE A 79 34.92 -7.27 7.95
N ILE A 80 34.38 -8.47 8.08
CA ILE A 80 33.22 -8.75 8.92
C ILE A 80 33.71 -9.66 10.05
N ASN A 81 33.72 -9.12 11.25
CA ASN A 81 34.07 -9.89 12.44
C ASN A 81 32.95 -10.91 12.76
N ASP A 82 33.32 -12.14 13.01
CA ASP A 82 32.35 -13.23 13.28
C ASP A 82 31.54 -12.98 14.57
N ASP A 83 32.17 -12.40 15.59
CA ASP A 83 31.50 -12.07 16.85
C ASP A 83 30.42 -10.96 16.61
N ASP A 84 30.69 -9.96 15.77
CA ASP A 84 29.74 -8.91 15.41
C ASP A 84 28.56 -9.50 14.62
N LEU A 85 28.85 -10.37 13.66
CA LEU A 85 27.81 -11.05 12.89
C LEU A 85 26.93 -11.93 13.78
N LYS A 86 27.55 -12.68 14.69
CA LYS A 86 26.85 -13.52 15.65
C LYS A 86 26.01 -12.70 16.62
N HIS A 87 26.51 -11.58 17.07
CA HIS A 87 25.75 -10.66 17.92
C HIS A 87 24.48 -10.15 17.24
N GLU A 88 24.53 -9.75 15.96
CA GLU A 88 23.34 -9.33 15.21
C GLU A 88 22.39 -10.52 14.94
N TYR A 89 22.92 -11.73 14.70
CA TYR A 89 22.11 -12.94 14.61
C TYR A 89 21.37 -13.22 15.93
N ASP A 90 22.05 -13.16 17.08
CA ASP A 90 21.46 -13.41 18.39
C ASP A 90 20.34 -12.38 18.69
N LYS A 91 20.54 -11.11 18.33
CA LYS A 91 19.47 -10.07 18.38
C LYS A 91 18.27 -10.44 17.54
N ALA A 92 18.48 -10.95 16.33
CA ALA A 92 17.39 -11.36 15.46
C ALA A 92 16.63 -12.57 16.01
N VAL A 93 17.34 -13.55 16.57
CA VAL A 93 16.72 -14.70 17.23
C VAL A 93 15.87 -14.27 18.44
N GLU A 94 16.32 -13.27 19.20
CA GLU A 94 15.50 -12.70 20.28
C GLU A 94 14.28 -11.94 19.74
N ALA A 95 14.46 -11.16 18.67
CA ALA A 95 13.42 -10.31 18.09
C ALA A 95 12.32 -11.09 17.37
N ILE A 96 12.62 -12.30 16.86
CA ILE A 96 11.67 -13.06 16.03
C ILE A 96 10.36 -13.41 16.76
N GLY A 97 10.41 -13.49 18.10
CA GLY A 97 9.22 -13.70 18.92
C GLY A 97 8.24 -12.54 18.94
N ASP A 98 8.66 -11.36 18.52
CA ASP A 98 7.85 -10.13 18.45
C ASP A 98 7.25 -9.89 17.05
N PHE A 99 7.44 -10.85 16.13
CA PHE A 99 6.86 -10.78 14.79
C PHE A 99 5.46 -11.35 14.76
N HIS A 100 4.60 -10.68 13.98
CA HIS A 100 3.27 -11.14 13.58
C HIS A 100 3.21 -11.17 12.04
N GLY A 101 3.51 -12.33 11.45
CA GLY A 101 3.78 -12.43 10.02
C GLY A 101 5.05 -11.67 9.65
N MET A 102 4.96 -10.66 8.79
CA MET A 102 6.08 -9.79 8.39
C MET A 102 6.16 -8.47 9.15
N GLU A 103 5.34 -8.30 10.19
CA GLU A 103 5.29 -7.10 11.00
C GLU A 103 6.01 -7.34 12.34
N TRP A 104 6.99 -6.51 12.65
CA TRP A 104 7.73 -6.54 13.92
C TRP A 104 7.23 -5.46 14.87
N PHE A 105 6.89 -5.86 16.10
CA PHE A 105 6.41 -4.98 17.17
C PHE A 105 7.36 -5.04 18.36
N SER A 106 8.25 -4.07 18.49
CA SER A 106 9.20 -4.03 19.59
C SER A 106 8.79 -3.03 20.67
N ASN A 107 8.75 -3.52 21.92
CA ASN A 107 8.52 -2.70 23.13
C ASN A 107 7.22 -1.87 23.16
N GLY A 108 6.25 -2.16 22.27
CA GLY A 108 5.04 -1.35 22.11
C GLY A 108 5.30 0.12 21.73
N LYS A 109 6.50 0.43 21.26
CA LYS A 109 6.89 1.77 20.79
C LYS A 109 7.41 1.77 19.36
N ASN A 110 7.97 0.65 18.93
CA ASN A 110 8.56 0.51 17.61
C ASN A 110 7.78 -0.51 16.79
N TYR A 111 7.64 -0.19 15.53
CA TYR A 111 7.03 -1.04 14.50
C TYR A 111 7.90 -0.99 13.26
N GLU A 112 8.11 -2.13 12.64
CA GLU A 112 8.75 -2.20 11.34
C GLU A 112 8.03 -3.24 10.48
N CYS A 113 7.73 -2.91 9.22
CA CYS A 113 7.22 -3.86 8.25
C CYS A 113 7.82 -3.63 6.88
N MET A 114 8.02 -4.70 6.14
CA MET A 114 8.46 -4.66 4.76
C MET A 114 7.44 -3.93 3.91
N VAL A 115 7.95 -3.11 2.97
CA VAL A 115 7.12 -2.42 1.99
C VAL A 115 7.52 -2.81 0.58
N ASP A 116 6.50 -2.91 -0.30
CA ASP A 116 6.68 -3.07 -1.74
C ASP A 116 6.30 -1.78 -2.44
N ILE A 117 7.28 -1.20 -3.14
CA ILE A 117 7.11 -0.02 -3.98
C ILE A 117 7.32 -0.49 -5.41
N SER A 118 6.25 -0.82 -6.10
CA SER A 118 6.31 -1.37 -7.45
C SER A 118 7.11 -0.53 -8.41
N GLY A 119 8.06 -1.18 -9.06
CA GLY A 119 8.83 -0.62 -10.16
C GLY A 119 9.98 0.31 -9.79
N LEU A 120 10.29 0.46 -8.50
CA LEU A 120 11.56 1.03 -8.06
C LEU A 120 12.47 -0.12 -7.62
N TYR A 121 13.60 -0.26 -8.29
CA TYR A 121 14.69 -1.05 -7.74
C TYR A 121 15.16 -0.35 -6.47
N ALA A 122 15.36 -1.09 -5.39
CA ALA A 122 15.81 -0.53 -4.11
C ALA A 122 17.15 0.23 -4.24
N THR A 123 17.98 -0.15 -5.20
CA THR A 123 19.23 0.52 -5.57
C THR A 123 19.07 1.98 -6.02
N HIS A 124 17.84 2.41 -6.35
CA HIS A 124 17.54 3.79 -6.72
C HIS A 124 16.69 4.52 -5.68
N PHE A 125 16.43 3.91 -4.54
CA PHE A 125 15.71 4.56 -3.45
C PHE A 125 16.73 5.31 -2.56
N THR A 126 17.28 6.40 -3.11
CA THR A 126 18.21 7.28 -2.39
C THR A 126 17.49 8.18 -1.37
N ASP A 127 16.21 8.40 -1.54
CA ASP A 127 15.43 9.30 -0.69
C ASP A 127 14.80 8.53 0.47
N GLN A 128 15.38 8.64 1.66
CA GLN A 128 14.72 8.24 2.88
C GLN A 128 13.58 9.22 3.17
N ILE A 129 12.36 8.72 3.30
CA ILE A 129 11.23 9.53 3.71
C ILE A 129 11.12 9.49 5.22
N SER A 130 11.19 10.67 5.84
CA SER A 130 10.99 10.85 7.26
C SER A 130 9.92 11.91 7.49
N CYS A 131 8.89 11.57 8.28
CA CYS A 131 7.85 12.51 8.66
C CYS A 131 7.32 12.22 10.07
N LYS A 132 6.57 13.14 10.62
CA LYS A 132 5.97 13.00 11.96
C LYS A 132 4.46 12.98 11.87
N SER A 133 3.81 12.39 12.87
CA SER A 133 2.36 12.53 13.04
C SER A 133 1.99 13.99 13.35
N VAL A 134 0.74 14.35 13.14
CA VAL A 134 0.22 15.70 13.39
C VAL A 134 0.53 16.18 14.82
N ASN A 135 0.36 15.29 15.81
CA ASN A 135 0.64 15.61 17.20
C ASN A 135 2.12 15.41 17.60
N ALA A 136 2.99 15.09 16.65
CA ALA A 136 4.41 14.79 16.86
C ALA A 136 4.68 13.71 17.95
N ASP A 137 3.74 12.77 18.13
CA ASP A 137 3.85 11.65 19.06
C ASP A 137 4.38 10.37 18.39
N ALA A 138 4.46 10.35 17.06
CA ALA A 138 5.06 9.29 16.25
C ALA A 138 5.94 9.86 15.15
N GLU A 139 7.03 9.16 14.87
CA GLU A 139 7.92 9.39 13.74
C GLU A 139 7.82 8.21 12.78
N PHE A 140 7.72 8.50 11.49
CA PHE A 140 7.64 7.54 10.40
C PHE A 140 8.89 7.67 9.56
N ARG A 141 9.54 6.56 9.28
CA ARG A 141 10.70 6.48 8.39
C ARG A 141 10.51 5.35 7.39
N MET A 142 10.54 5.68 6.13
CA MET A 142 10.53 4.70 5.05
C MET A 142 11.87 4.74 4.33
N GLY A 143 12.48 3.59 4.18
CA GLY A 143 13.81 3.44 3.58
C GLY A 143 14.33 2.02 3.73
N PRO A 144 15.65 1.83 3.65
CA PRO A 144 16.26 0.53 3.89
C PRO A 144 15.88 -0.06 5.25
N ALA A 145 15.58 -1.35 5.28
CA ALA A 145 15.18 -2.04 6.50
C ALA A 145 16.34 -2.13 7.52
N SER A 146 16.00 -2.31 8.80
CA SER A 146 17.04 -2.54 9.82
C SER A 146 17.70 -3.91 9.66
N VAL A 147 18.97 -4.05 10.05
CA VAL A 147 19.73 -5.30 9.96
C VAL A 147 19.01 -6.43 10.70
N THR A 148 18.55 -6.14 11.93
CA THR A 148 17.81 -7.11 12.75
C THR A 148 16.55 -7.60 12.04
N TYR A 149 15.80 -6.68 11.40
CA TYR A 149 14.59 -7.02 10.63
C TYR A 149 14.93 -7.91 9.42
N ILE A 150 15.99 -7.56 8.66
CA ILE A 150 16.44 -8.36 7.51
C ILE A 150 16.86 -9.76 7.95
N PHE A 151 17.59 -9.88 9.08
CA PHE A 151 18.01 -11.17 9.62
C PHE A 151 16.82 -12.02 10.02
N CYS A 152 15.80 -11.44 10.65
CA CYS A 152 14.55 -12.15 10.94
C CYS A 152 13.86 -12.67 9.67
N ILE A 153 13.82 -11.88 8.59
CA ILE A 153 13.27 -12.35 7.31
C ILE A 153 14.06 -13.53 6.77
N ILE A 154 15.40 -13.49 6.83
CA ILE A 154 16.26 -14.59 6.37
C ILE A 154 15.99 -15.85 7.20
N LEU A 155 15.87 -15.72 8.52
CA LEU A 155 15.53 -16.83 9.41
C LEU A 155 14.18 -17.45 9.07
N MET A 156 13.17 -16.62 8.76
CA MET A 156 11.86 -17.12 8.31
C MET A 156 11.96 -17.84 6.96
N LEU A 157 12.72 -17.31 6.00
CA LEU A 157 12.93 -17.95 4.69
C LEU A 157 13.68 -19.28 4.80
N LEU A 158 14.65 -19.39 5.72
CA LEU A 158 15.35 -20.62 6.02
C LEU A 158 14.41 -21.67 6.61
N ASN A 159 13.57 -21.26 7.56
CA ASN A 159 12.58 -22.15 8.17
C ASN A 159 11.55 -22.70 7.16
N GLU A 160 11.19 -21.90 6.15
CA GLU A 160 10.32 -22.34 5.05
C GLU A 160 11.06 -23.17 3.98
N GLY A 161 12.33 -23.48 4.17
CA GLY A 161 13.12 -24.27 3.24
C GLY A 161 13.36 -23.58 1.89
N CYS A 162 13.34 -22.25 1.87
CA CYS A 162 13.57 -21.47 0.65
C CYS A 162 15.04 -21.45 0.19
N PHE A 163 15.94 -22.08 0.93
CA PHE A 163 17.37 -22.14 0.63
C PHE A 163 17.83 -23.60 0.46
N ASP A 164 18.77 -23.86 -0.46
CA ASP A 164 19.26 -25.20 -0.78
C ASP A 164 20.78 -25.36 -0.64
N GLY A 165 21.35 -24.75 0.36
CA GLY A 165 22.76 -24.84 0.69
C GLY A 165 23.68 -23.88 -0.07
N ASN A 166 23.31 -23.44 -1.28
CA ASN A 166 24.10 -22.50 -2.08
C ASN A 166 23.30 -21.30 -2.61
N THR A 167 22.00 -21.45 -2.82
CA THR A 167 21.16 -20.38 -3.40
C THR A 167 19.71 -20.46 -2.91
N PHE A 168 19.02 -19.32 -2.96
CA PHE A 168 17.57 -19.30 -2.74
C PHE A 168 16.82 -20.02 -3.88
N ARG A 169 15.91 -20.93 -3.50
CA ARG A 169 15.06 -21.67 -4.43
C ARG A 169 13.96 -20.79 -5.00
N GLY A 170 13.64 -21.01 -6.28
CA GLY A 170 12.45 -20.46 -6.91
C GLY A 170 12.69 -19.33 -7.91
N ARG A 171 11.59 -19.00 -8.62
CA ARG A 171 11.56 -17.94 -9.64
C ARG A 171 10.99 -16.61 -9.12
N ASN A 172 10.75 -16.53 -7.81
CA ASN A 172 10.19 -15.35 -7.18
C ASN A 172 11.13 -14.14 -7.37
N PRO A 173 10.63 -12.96 -7.76
CA PRO A 173 11.46 -11.77 -7.98
C PRO A 173 12.25 -11.32 -6.75
N PHE A 174 11.69 -11.50 -5.55
CA PHE A 174 12.35 -11.19 -4.29
C PHE A 174 13.55 -12.12 -4.04
N LEU A 175 13.33 -13.42 -4.10
CA LEU A 175 14.39 -14.42 -3.95
C LEU A 175 15.46 -14.31 -5.06
N ARG A 176 15.03 -13.96 -6.29
CA ARG A 176 15.96 -13.67 -7.39
C ARG A 176 16.84 -12.45 -7.08
N ARG A 177 16.31 -11.43 -6.46
CA ARG A 177 17.07 -10.23 -6.06
C ARG A 177 18.14 -10.60 -5.04
N LEU A 178 17.79 -11.37 -4.01
CA LEU A 178 18.76 -11.88 -3.05
C LEU A 178 19.82 -12.77 -3.68
N ARG A 179 19.49 -13.52 -4.74
CA ARG A 179 20.37 -14.43 -5.47
C ARG A 179 21.23 -13.75 -6.53
N SER A 180 20.68 -12.79 -7.29
CA SER A 180 21.35 -12.22 -8.48
C SER A 180 22.65 -11.52 -8.14
N HIS A 181 22.82 -11.15 -6.90
CA HIS A 181 24.04 -10.53 -6.41
C HIS A 181 25.17 -11.55 -6.11
N SER A 182 24.88 -12.84 -6.03
CA SER A 182 25.90 -13.86 -5.74
C SER A 182 26.70 -14.35 -6.96
N THR A 183 26.25 -14.08 -8.19
CA THR A 183 26.78 -14.71 -9.41
C THR A 183 27.71 -13.83 -10.25
N THR A 184 27.73 -12.52 -10.02
CA THR A 184 28.65 -11.58 -10.70
C THR A 184 29.68 -11.09 -9.71
N GLY A 185 30.94 -11.43 -9.95
CA GLY A 185 32.07 -11.03 -9.11
C GLY A 185 32.22 -9.51 -9.03
N GLY A 186 31.81 -8.98 -7.91
CA GLY A 186 31.81 -7.57 -7.61
C GLY A 186 30.37 -7.00 -7.54
N ARG A 187 30.02 -6.45 -6.38
CA ARG A 187 28.71 -5.86 -6.12
C ARG A 187 28.83 -4.36 -6.18
N THR A 188 27.93 -3.76 -6.91
CA THR A 188 27.82 -2.31 -6.97
C THR A 188 26.95 -1.84 -5.81
N VAL A 189 27.55 -1.15 -4.86
CA VAL A 189 26.89 -0.47 -3.74
C VAL A 189 27.16 1.03 -3.82
N SER A 190 26.36 1.83 -3.14
CA SER A 190 26.55 3.29 -3.16
C SER A 190 27.84 3.72 -2.45
N HIS A 191 28.26 4.92 -2.74
CA HIS A 191 29.51 5.49 -2.19
C HIS A 191 29.54 5.61 -0.64
N ASN A 192 28.39 5.62 0.02
CA ASN A 192 28.27 5.90 1.46
C ASN A 192 28.25 4.64 2.33
N VAL A 193 28.85 3.55 1.88
CA VAL A 193 28.93 2.32 2.65
C VAL A 193 30.19 2.33 3.49
N ASP A 194 30.05 2.56 4.80
CA ASP A 194 31.16 2.65 5.73
C ASP A 194 31.48 1.34 6.43
N ASP A 195 30.47 0.51 6.67
CA ASP A 195 30.57 -0.76 7.39
C ASP A 195 29.85 -1.91 6.67
N TRP A 196 30.00 -3.12 7.18
CA TRP A 196 29.37 -4.31 6.62
C TRP A 196 27.85 -4.30 6.76
N THR A 197 27.32 -3.67 7.78
CA THR A 197 25.86 -3.62 8.01
C THR A 197 25.19 -2.74 6.96
N SER A 198 25.76 -1.58 6.67
CA SER A 198 25.33 -0.70 5.59
C SER A 198 25.41 -1.38 4.22
N ALA A 199 26.51 -2.12 3.97
CA ALA A 199 26.67 -2.90 2.74
C ALA A 199 25.58 -3.97 2.60
N PHE A 200 25.35 -4.72 3.68
CA PHE A 200 24.36 -5.80 3.70
C PHE A 200 22.94 -5.28 3.45
N VAL A 201 22.57 -4.22 4.13
CA VAL A 201 21.26 -3.56 3.96
C VAL A 201 21.06 -3.09 2.52
N GLU A 202 22.06 -2.48 1.92
CA GLU A 202 21.99 -2.02 0.53
C GLU A 202 21.92 -3.19 -0.45
N ILE A 203 22.74 -4.21 -0.24
CA ILE A 203 22.78 -5.43 -1.06
C ILE A 203 21.44 -6.15 -1.06
N THR A 204 20.80 -6.32 0.10
CA THR A 204 19.50 -7.00 0.18
C THR A 204 18.40 -6.18 -0.47
N GLY A 205 18.53 -4.86 -0.45
CA GLY A 205 17.58 -3.93 -1.05
C GLY A 205 16.17 -4.06 -0.47
N ILE A 206 16.04 -4.55 0.78
CA ILE A 206 14.77 -4.66 1.47
C ILE A 206 14.40 -3.28 2.00
N LEU A 207 13.22 -2.82 1.61
CA LEU A 207 12.66 -1.57 2.12
C LEU A 207 11.65 -1.85 3.22
N SER A 208 11.63 -1.00 4.24
CA SER A 208 10.67 -1.08 5.33
C SER A 208 10.08 0.29 5.68
N LEU A 209 8.89 0.25 6.28
CA LEU A 209 8.33 1.36 7.03
C LEU A 209 8.61 1.12 8.51
N ARG A 210 9.30 2.06 9.14
CA ARG A 210 9.55 2.09 10.59
C ARG A 210 8.72 3.20 11.25
N ILE A 211 8.07 2.86 12.36
CA ILE A 211 7.31 3.80 13.16
C ILE A 211 7.87 3.76 14.59
N THR A 212 8.23 4.92 15.12
CA THR A 212 8.65 5.07 16.51
C THR A 212 7.70 6.01 17.23
N THR A 213 7.13 5.58 18.37
CA THR A 213 6.17 6.36 19.14
C THR A 213 6.76 6.79 20.50
N LYS A 214 6.38 7.98 20.98
CA LYS A 214 6.82 8.49 22.30
C LYS A 214 6.25 7.66 23.46
N GLY A 215 5.07 7.09 23.31
CA GLY A 215 4.39 6.30 24.32
C GLY A 215 4.07 4.89 23.84
N PHE A 216 3.73 4.02 24.79
CA PHE A 216 3.29 2.65 24.47
C PHE A 216 2.04 2.65 23.58
N ARG A 217 2.02 1.79 22.57
CA ARG A 217 0.89 1.54 21.67
C ARG A 217 0.69 0.04 21.51
N LYS A 218 -0.57 -0.38 21.39
CA LYS A 218 -0.89 -1.77 21.04
C LYS A 218 -0.53 -2.02 19.57
N ALA A 219 -0.19 -3.27 19.22
CA ALA A 219 0.13 -3.67 17.84
C ALA A 219 -0.92 -3.18 16.83
N LYS A 220 -2.21 -3.31 17.17
CA LYS A 220 -3.30 -2.81 16.33
C LYS A 220 -3.19 -1.31 16.03
N GLN A 221 -2.85 -0.48 17.02
CA GLN A 221 -2.72 0.97 16.83
C GLN A 221 -1.50 1.33 15.95
N LEU A 222 -0.40 0.58 16.07
CA LEU A 222 0.78 0.78 15.22
C LEU A 222 0.49 0.39 13.76
N ARG A 223 -0.25 -0.71 13.56
CA ARG A 223 -0.71 -1.13 12.23
C ARG A 223 -1.65 -0.10 11.59
N GLU A 224 -2.59 0.44 12.35
CA GLU A 224 -3.50 1.51 11.88
C GLU A 224 -2.71 2.77 11.47
N ARG A 225 -1.64 3.12 12.19
CA ARG A 225 -0.74 4.22 11.79
C ARG A 225 0.07 3.89 10.53
N ALA A 226 0.49 2.65 10.36
CA ALA A 226 1.16 2.22 9.13
C ALA A 226 0.24 2.36 7.91
N THR A 227 -1.04 1.97 8.02
CA THR A 227 -2.05 2.18 6.97
C THR A 227 -2.29 3.68 6.71
N SER A 228 -2.30 4.52 7.75
CA SER A 228 -2.41 5.98 7.60
C SER A 228 -1.22 6.56 6.81
N PHE A 229 -0.01 6.12 7.12
CA PHE A 229 1.17 6.49 6.34
C PHE A 229 1.07 5.99 4.89
N GLN A 230 0.67 4.73 4.68
CA GLN A 230 0.48 4.15 3.36
C GLN A 230 -0.45 5.01 2.51
N PHE A 231 -1.63 5.35 3.02
CA PHE A 231 -2.57 6.20 2.29
C PHE A 231 -1.96 7.57 1.97
N LYS A 232 -1.32 8.20 2.96
CA LYS A 232 -0.71 9.51 2.77
C LYS A 232 0.44 9.48 1.76
N TYR A 233 1.26 8.44 1.79
CA TYR A 233 2.31 8.21 0.80
C TYR A 233 1.73 8.11 -0.62
N ILE A 234 0.69 7.25 -0.80
CA ILE A 234 0.08 7.02 -2.11
C ILE A 234 -0.57 8.32 -2.63
N SER A 235 -1.30 9.03 -1.77
CA SER A 235 -2.04 10.23 -2.18
C SER A 235 -1.11 11.42 -2.48
N CYS A 236 0.00 11.57 -1.74
CA CYS A 236 0.94 12.67 -1.95
C CYS A 236 1.92 12.42 -3.09
N LEU A 237 2.43 11.19 -3.22
CA LEU A 237 3.50 10.89 -4.17
C LEU A 237 3.02 10.23 -5.46
N ASP A 238 1.74 9.84 -5.52
CA ASP A 238 1.14 9.15 -6.67
C ASP A 238 1.89 7.85 -7.04
N ARG A 239 2.46 7.20 -6.02
CA ARG A 239 3.23 5.97 -6.13
C ARG A 239 2.58 4.87 -5.31
N PRO A 240 2.48 3.64 -5.84
CA PRO A 240 1.95 2.54 -5.06
C PRO A 240 2.89 2.20 -3.90
N LEU A 241 2.31 1.99 -2.74
CA LEU A 241 2.98 1.49 -1.55
C LEU A 241 2.11 0.39 -0.95
N ARG A 242 2.67 -0.81 -0.83
CA ARG A 242 2.02 -1.95 -0.19
C ARG A 242 2.78 -2.33 1.07
N LEU A 243 2.07 -2.45 2.18
CA LEU A 243 2.57 -3.03 3.41
C LEU A 243 2.49 -4.55 3.27
N ILE A 244 3.58 -5.25 3.53
CA ILE A 244 3.67 -6.71 3.42
C ILE A 244 3.40 -7.31 4.79
N SER A 245 2.28 -8.00 4.94
CA SER A 245 1.84 -8.55 6.22
C SER A 245 2.21 -10.02 6.43
N SER A 246 2.48 -10.76 5.36
CA SER A 246 2.84 -12.19 5.44
C SER A 246 4.00 -12.56 4.52
N LEU A 247 4.71 -13.64 4.87
CA LEU A 247 5.79 -14.17 4.04
C LEU A 247 5.24 -14.70 2.70
N ASP A 248 4.02 -15.25 2.69
CA ASP A 248 3.37 -15.72 1.47
C ASP A 248 3.25 -14.61 0.42
N GLU A 249 2.91 -13.38 0.86
CA GLU A 249 2.84 -12.22 -0.04
C GLU A 249 4.19 -11.87 -0.70
N VAL A 250 5.30 -12.13 0.02
CA VAL A 250 6.66 -11.95 -0.51
C VAL A 250 6.97 -13.03 -1.53
N LEU A 251 6.55 -14.27 -1.27
CA LEU A 251 6.83 -15.43 -2.10
C LEU A 251 5.88 -15.52 -3.30
N GLU A 252 4.68 -14.95 -3.22
CA GLU A 252 3.73 -14.83 -4.32
C GLU A 252 4.07 -13.64 -5.22
N LYS A 253 3.82 -13.78 -6.53
CA LYS A 253 4.11 -12.72 -7.49
C LYS A 253 3.10 -11.58 -7.40
N GLY A 254 3.54 -10.40 -6.94
CA GLY A 254 2.84 -9.14 -7.17
C GLY A 254 3.72 -8.19 -7.98
N SER A 255 3.42 -7.97 -9.24
CA SER A 255 4.08 -6.95 -10.07
C SER A 255 3.08 -5.82 -10.32
N TYR A 256 3.33 -4.65 -9.77
CA TYR A 256 2.48 -3.46 -9.96
C TYR A 256 3.14 -2.46 -10.91
N GLY A 257 2.35 -1.84 -11.78
CA GLY A 257 2.82 -0.86 -12.77
C GLY A 257 2.91 0.58 -12.21
N ARG A 258 3.63 1.46 -12.92
CA ARG A 258 3.86 2.85 -12.52
C ARG A 258 2.79 3.81 -13.02
N LEU A 259 2.47 4.81 -12.18
CA LEU A 259 2.01 6.13 -12.63
C LEU A 259 3.08 7.17 -12.27
N SER A 260 3.46 8.03 -13.21
CA SER A 260 4.46 9.06 -12.96
C SER A 260 3.80 10.38 -12.59
N VAL A 261 4.15 10.96 -11.46
CA VAL A 261 3.69 12.28 -11.03
C VAL A 261 4.80 13.08 -10.35
N ALA A 262 4.59 14.39 -10.30
CA ALA A 262 5.48 15.35 -9.67
C ALA A 262 5.88 14.95 -8.24
N LYS A 263 7.13 15.21 -7.87
CA LYS A 263 7.61 15.02 -6.49
C LYS A 263 6.75 15.86 -5.55
N LEU A 264 6.04 15.20 -4.66
CA LEU A 264 5.37 15.82 -3.53
C LEU A 264 6.01 15.26 -2.25
N GLU A 265 6.22 16.11 -1.29
CA GLU A 265 6.69 15.72 0.03
C GLU A 265 5.50 15.27 0.88
N ILE A 266 5.75 14.34 1.81
CA ILE A 266 4.78 13.98 2.84
C ILE A 266 5.05 14.90 4.04
N ASP A 267 4.22 15.94 4.20
CA ASP A 267 4.39 16.90 5.29
C ASP A 267 4.09 16.25 6.65
N CYS A 268 3.00 15.51 6.75
CA CYS A 268 2.62 14.83 7.98
C CYS A 268 1.70 13.62 7.71
N VAL A 269 1.67 12.68 8.64
CA VAL A 269 0.71 11.57 8.65
C VAL A 269 -0.39 11.89 9.66
N PRO A 270 -1.67 11.84 9.26
CA PRO A 270 -2.76 12.13 10.17
C PRO A 270 -2.93 11.02 11.23
N ASP A 271 -3.32 11.43 12.45
CA ASP A 271 -3.63 10.51 13.55
C ASP A 271 -5.06 9.96 13.43
N VAL A 272 -5.33 9.31 12.30
CA VAL A 272 -6.62 8.72 11.95
C VAL A 272 -6.44 7.31 11.45
N LYS A 273 -7.49 6.53 11.58
CA LYS A 273 -7.61 5.18 11.02
C LYS A 273 -8.33 5.27 9.70
N PHE A 274 -7.70 4.77 8.66
CA PHE A 274 -8.32 4.49 7.37
C PHE A 274 -8.78 3.04 7.31
N ASP A 275 -9.75 2.75 6.44
CA ASP A 275 -10.14 1.37 6.18
C ASP A 275 -9.16 0.69 5.21
N ASP A 276 -8.63 -0.46 5.65
CA ASP A 276 -7.62 -1.21 4.89
C ASP A 276 -8.12 -1.62 3.49
N SER A 277 -9.40 -2.00 3.37
CA SER A 277 -9.98 -2.41 2.10
C SER A 277 -10.06 -1.24 1.12
N ALA A 278 -10.52 -0.08 1.56
CA ALA A 278 -10.60 1.12 0.72
C ALA A 278 -9.21 1.57 0.26
N VAL A 279 -8.22 1.57 1.18
CA VAL A 279 -6.83 1.90 0.87
C VAL A 279 -6.21 0.89 -0.10
N ASN A 280 -6.48 -0.40 0.04
CA ASN A 280 -5.95 -1.42 -0.86
C ASN A 280 -6.56 -1.32 -2.27
N HIS A 281 -7.85 -1.02 -2.41
CA HIS A 281 -8.46 -0.71 -3.71
C HIS A 281 -7.82 0.54 -4.33
N PHE A 282 -7.60 1.58 -3.54
CA PHE A 282 -6.93 2.79 -4.00
C PHE A 282 -5.49 2.49 -4.47
N CYS A 283 -4.73 1.70 -3.71
CA CYS A 283 -3.39 1.23 -4.09
C CYS A 283 -3.41 0.45 -5.41
N LEU A 284 -4.39 -0.45 -5.60
CA LEU A 284 -4.57 -1.18 -6.86
C LEU A 284 -4.81 -0.22 -8.03
N GLY A 285 -5.61 0.82 -7.83
CA GLY A 285 -5.82 1.87 -8.84
C GLY A 285 -4.54 2.58 -9.23
N VAL A 286 -3.75 3.02 -8.25
CA VAL A 286 -2.46 3.69 -8.51
C VAL A 286 -1.45 2.76 -9.19
N SER A 287 -1.45 1.47 -8.85
CA SER A 287 -0.47 0.50 -9.35
C SER A 287 -0.80 -0.06 -10.74
N SER A 288 -2.04 0.04 -11.17
CA SER A 288 -2.48 -0.50 -12.46
C SER A 288 -1.95 0.32 -13.65
N ARG A 289 -1.68 -0.37 -14.77
CA ARG A 289 -1.38 0.25 -16.07
C ARG A 289 -2.60 0.34 -16.98
N SER A 290 -3.66 -0.41 -16.68
CA SER A 290 -4.89 -0.40 -17.46
C SER A 290 -5.81 0.71 -16.99
N PRO A 291 -6.21 1.68 -17.85
CA PRO A 291 -7.17 2.72 -17.48
C PRO A 291 -8.50 2.17 -16.95
N TYR A 292 -8.93 1.03 -17.51
CA TYR A 292 -10.10 0.30 -17.05
C TYR A 292 -9.99 -0.13 -15.58
N LEU A 293 -8.87 -0.80 -15.23
CA LEU A 293 -8.65 -1.27 -13.88
C LEU A 293 -8.38 -0.11 -12.90
N GLN A 294 -7.69 0.95 -13.36
CA GLN A 294 -7.50 2.17 -12.56
C GLN A 294 -8.84 2.78 -12.15
N PHE A 295 -9.69 3.05 -13.13
CA PHE A 295 -10.99 3.68 -12.87
C PHE A 295 -11.84 2.84 -11.92
N LEU A 296 -11.99 1.54 -12.19
CA LEU A 296 -12.76 0.64 -11.34
C LEU A 296 -12.21 0.52 -9.93
N SER A 297 -10.89 0.46 -9.78
CA SER A 297 -10.29 0.35 -8.44
C SER A 297 -10.53 1.61 -7.60
N PHE A 298 -10.43 2.81 -8.18
CA PHE A 298 -10.79 4.04 -7.48
C PHE A 298 -12.29 4.11 -7.19
N TYR A 299 -13.13 3.66 -8.12
CA TYR A 299 -14.57 3.56 -7.89
C TYR A 299 -14.89 2.61 -6.73
N HIS A 300 -14.28 1.42 -6.68
CA HIS A 300 -14.46 0.47 -5.57
C HIS A 300 -14.02 1.02 -4.22
N SER A 301 -13.00 1.89 -4.20
CA SER A 301 -12.62 2.60 -2.97
C SER A 301 -13.75 3.50 -2.45
N ILE A 302 -14.55 4.09 -3.35
CA ILE A 302 -15.73 4.90 -2.99
C ILE A 302 -16.89 3.99 -2.62
N GLU A 303 -17.17 2.97 -3.45
CA GLU A 303 -18.26 2.00 -3.29
C GLU A 303 -18.21 1.28 -1.94
N PHE A 304 -17.02 1.07 -1.40
CA PHE A 304 -16.82 0.51 -0.06
C PHE A 304 -17.64 1.23 1.01
N TYR A 305 -17.88 2.52 0.85
CA TYR A 305 -18.64 3.34 1.81
C TYR A 305 -20.14 3.46 1.49
N PHE A 306 -20.65 2.85 0.43
CA PHE A 306 -22.07 2.97 0.03
C PHE A 306 -23.05 2.49 1.12
N ASN A 307 -22.79 1.36 1.75
CA ASN A 307 -23.62 0.88 2.86
C ASN A 307 -23.66 1.86 4.05
N SER A 308 -22.54 2.52 4.33
CA SER A 308 -22.44 3.54 5.37
C SER A 308 -23.22 4.80 4.99
N ALA A 309 -23.09 5.23 3.73
CA ALA A 309 -23.82 6.36 3.15
C ALA A 309 -25.34 6.09 3.21
N TYR A 310 -25.75 4.94 2.72
CA TYR A 310 -27.17 4.53 2.77
C TYR A 310 -27.75 4.59 4.18
N ARG A 311 -27.03 4.04 5.18
CA ARG A 311 -27.48 4.10 6.59
C ARG A 311 -27.58 5.54 7.10
N LYS A 312 -26.63 6.42 6.74
CA LYS A 312 -26.67 7.84 7.13
C LYS A 312 -27.87 8.53 6.50
N MET A 313 -28.03 8.39 5.18
CA MET A 313 -29.17 8.97 4.43
C MET A 313 -30.53 8.56 5.02
N THR A 314 -30.74 7.27 5.22
CA THR A 314 -31.99 6.74 5.80
C THR A 314 -32.21 7.22 7.23
N THR A 315 -31.16 7.31 8.03
CA THR A 315 -31.24 7.85 9.40
C THR A 315 -31.56 9.33 9.41
N GLU A 316 -30.97 10.12 8.52
CA GLU A 316 -31.25 11.55 8.38
C GLU A 316 -32.69 11.79 7.92
N LEU A 317 -33.14 11.05 6.90
CA LEU A 317 -34.52 11.10 6.45
C LEU A 317 -35.50 10.80 7.59
N LEU A 318 -35.28 9.70 8.29
CA LEU A 318 -36.13 9.32 9.44
C LEU A 318 -36.11 10.41 10.53
N ARG A 319 -34.94 10.96 10.85
CA ARG A 319 -34.82 12.03 11.85
C ARG A 319 -35.60 13.28 11.44
N ASN A 320 -35.46 13.70 10.19
CA ASN A 320 -36.13 14.87 9.66
C ASN A 320 -37.66 14.71 9.68
N GLU A 321 -38.17 13.53 9.29
CA GLU A 321 -39.60 13.24 9.34
C GLU A 321 -40.15 13.22 10.79
N LEU A 322 -39.40 12.63 11.71
CA LEU A 322 -39.80 12.57 13.14
C LEU A 322 -39.71 13.93 13.84
N GLN A 323 -38.83 14.82 13.38
CA GLN A 323 -38.66 16.18 13.93
C GLN A 323 -39.52 17.23 13.20
N SER A 324 -40.20 16.84 12.13
CA SER A 324 -41.09 17.77 11.40
C SER A 324 -42.21 18.27 12.32
N VAL A 325 -42.55 19.55 12.21
CA VAL A 325 -43.67 20.19 12.91
C VAL A 325 -45.00 19.54 12.52
N GLU A 326 -45.07 18.94 11.35
CA GLU A 326 -46.23 18.25 10.83
C GLU A 326 -46.37 16.78 11.35
N PHE A 327 -45.32 16.29 12.05
CA PHE A 327 -45.32 14.90 12.51
C PHE A 327 -46.40 14.69 13.57
N ALA A 328 -47.34 13.77 13.29
CA ALA A 328 -48.30 13.28 14.24
C ALA A 328 -48.08 11.78 14.50
N TYR A 329 -48.01 11.41 15.75
CA TYR A 329 -47.82 10.00 16.13
C TYR A 329 -49.13 9.21 15.90
N ASN A 330 -49.41 8.92 14.63
CA ASN A 330 -50.53 8.10 14.18
C ASN A 330 -50.10 7.21 13.00
N ASP A 331 -50.88 6.16 12.75
CA ASP A 331 -50.60 5.13 11.76
C ASP A 331 -50.43 5.75 10.35
N GLN A 332 -51.21 6.75 10.00
CA GLN A 332 -51.18 7.38 8.69
C GLN A 332 -49.83 8.08 8.43
N HIS A 333 -49.27 8.80 9.42
CA HIS A 333 -47.98 9.42 9.33
C HIS A 333 -46.84 8.39 9.31
N LEU A 334 -46.95 7.35 10.17
CA LEU A 334 -45.95 6.26 10.17
C LEU A 334 -45.94 5.52 8.84
N TYR A 335 -47.09 5.23 8.24
CA TYR A 335 -47.20 4.65 6.89
C TYR A 335 -46.58 5.58 5.82
N SER A 336 -46.78 6.88 5.94
CA SER A 336 -46.13 7.85 5.03
C SER A 336 -44.60 7.79 5.10
N ILE A 337 -44.02 7.72 6.30
CA ILE A 337 -42.57 7.58 6.51
C ILE A 337 -42.08 6.27 5.92
N VAL A 338 -42.76 5.15 6.19
CA VAL A 338 -42.44 3.83 5.64
C VAL A 338 -42.47 3.88 4.11
N SER A 339 -43.50 4.49 3.51
CA SER A 339 -43.59 4.62 2.05
C SER A 339 -42.49 5.49 1.45
N LYS A 340 -42.02 6.54 2.16
CA LYS A 340 -40.87 7.34 1.74
C LYS A 340 -39.58 6.52 1.82
N LEU A 341 -39.37 5.78 2.90
CA LEU A 341 -38.24 4.86 3.04
C LEU A 341 -38.27 3.74 2.00
N GLU A 342 -39.44 3.15 1.73
CA GLU A 342 -39.60 2.13 0.69
C GLU A 342 -39.28 2.68 -0.71
N LYS A 343 -39.64 3.91 -1.03
CA LYS A 343 -39.25 4.54 -2.29
C LYS A 343 -37.74 4.71 -2.41
N GLU A 344 -37.07 5.09 -1.33
CA GLU A 344 -35.61 5.17 -1.31
C GLU A 344 -34.96 3.77 -1.42
N ILE A 345 -35.57 2.74 -0.82
CA ILE A 345 -35.12 1.35 -0.84
C ILE A 345 -35.48 0.64 -2.15
N SER A 346 -36.65 0.92 -2.75
CA SER A 346 -37.18 0.17 -3.91
C SER A 346 -36.46 0.47 -5.24
N HIS A 347 -35.62 1.46 -5.27
CA HIS A 347 -34.66 1.63 -6.39
C HIS A 347 -33.48 0.65 -6.32
N LYS A 348 -33.74 -0.58 -5.82
CA LYS A 348 -32.76 -1.65 -5.78
C LYS A 348 -32.21 -1.93 -7.18
N SER A 349 -30.90 -1.90 -7.32
CA SER A 349 -30.26 -2.58 -8.43
C SER A 349 -30.51 -4.11 -8.30
N GLU A 350 -30.56 -4.84 -9.40
CA GLU A 350 -30.75 -6.30 -9.43
C GLU A 350 -29.70 -7.09 -8.63
N LEU A 351 -28.69 -6.43 -8.06
CA LEU A 351 -27.51 -7.02 -7.40
C LEU A 351 -27.32 -6.64 -5.94
N GLY A 352 -28.18 -5.80 -5.31
CA GLY A 352 -27.90 -5.45 -3.91
C GLY A 352 -28.73 -4.31 -3.32
N PHE A 353 -28.29 -3.85 -2.16
CA PHE A 353 -28.91 -2.83 -1.33
C PHE A 353 -28.62 -1.42 -1.91
N GLY A 354 -29.67 -0.62 -2.11
CA GLY A 354 -29.53 0.81 -2.38
C GLY A 354 -29.50 1.23 -3.86
N ASN A 355 -29.55 2.54 -4.09
CA ASN A 355 -29.37 3.18 -5.40
C ASN A 355 -27.93 3.69 -5.49
N GLU A 356 -27.03 2.91 -6.11
CA GLU A 356 -25.61 3.25 -6.25
C GLU A 356 -25.36 4.71 -6.67
N LYS A 357 -26.19 5.25 -7.56
CA LYS A 357 -26.07 6.64 -7.99
C LYS A 357 -26.32 7.62 -6.86
N ARG A 358 -27.36 7.38 -6.04
CA ARG A 358 -27.71 8.26 -4.91
C ARG A 358 -26.70 8.16 -3.78
N GLU A 359 -26.21 6.94 -3.51
CA GLU A 359 -25.16 6.71 -2.52
C GLU A 359 -23.87 7.42 -2.90
N LEU A 360 -23.49 7.36 -4.20
CA LEU A 360 -22.37 8.12 -4.73
C LEU A 360 -22.60 9.63 -4.63
N GLU A 361 -23.79 10.11 -4.98
CA GLU A 361 -24.17 11.53 -4.90
C GLU A 361 -24.07 12.04 -3.45
N TYR A 362 -24.63 11.30 -2.49
CA TYR A 362 -24.55 11.62 -1.07
C TYR A 362 -23.09 11.62 -0.55
N LEU A 363 -22.25 10.67 -0.96
CA LEU A 363 -20.84 10.66 -0.59
C LEU A 363 -20.09 11.86 -1.18
N VAL A 364 -20.37 12.21 -2.43
CA VAL A 364 -19.74 13.37 -3.04
C VAL A 364 -20.20 14.65 -2.33
N GLU A 365 -21.50 14.80 -2.06
CA GLU A 365 -22.04 15.96 -1.36
C GLU A 365 -21.51 16.09 0.08
N SER A 366 -21.42 14.99 0.82
CA SER A 366 -21.02 14.99 2.23
C SER A 366 -19.51 14.95 2.47
N CYS A 367 -18.73 14.43 1.53
CA CYS A 367 -17.29 14.19 1.71
C CYS A 367 -16.41 15.06 0.85
N VAL A 368 -16.89 15.54 -0.31
CA VAL A 368 -16.05 16.26 -1.27
C VAL A 368 -16.15 17.77 -1.10
N HIS A 369 -15.02 18.38 -0.78
CA HIS A 369 -14.93 19.84 -0.74
C HIS A 369 -14.44 20.36 -2.08
N VAL A 370 -15.36 20.93 -2.88
CA VAL A 370 -15.12 21.34 -4.27
C VAL A 370 -13.83 22.17 -4.47
N PRO A 371 -13.52 23.22 -3.68
CA PRO A 371 -12.28 23.96 -3.80
C PRO A 371 -11.02 23.08 -3.60
N ARG A 372 -11.07 22.11 -2.67
CA ARG A 372 -9.96 21.18 -2.42
C ARG A 372 -9.81 20.17 -3.57
N LEU A 373 -10.94 19.66 -4.09
CA LEU A 373 -10.97 18.81 -5.28
C LEU A 373 -10.34 19.53 -6.49
N MET A 374 -10.73 20.76 -6.76
CA MET A 374 -10.15 21.56 -7.84
C MET A 374 -8.64 21.77 -7.65
N LYS A 375 -8.18 22.04 -6.43
CA LYS A 375 -6.76 22.16 -6.11
C LYS A 375 -6.04 20.83 -6.38
N SER A 376 -6.64 19.69 -6.03
CA SER A 376 -6.08 18.37 -6.29
C SER A 376 -6.02 18.04 -7.78
N LEU A 377 -7.02 18.45 -8.56
CA LEU A 377 -7.03 18.31 -10.01
C LEU A 377 -5.96 19.15 -10.72
N ARG A 378 -5.57 20.31 -10.16
CA ARG A 378 -4.51 21.19 -10.68
C ARG A 378 -3.10 20.73 -10.34
N ARG A 379 -2.90 19.80 -9.39
CA ARG A 379 -1.56 19.25 -9.07
C ARG A 379 -0.94 18.44 -10.22
N TYR A 380 -1.75 17.97 -11.14
CA TYR A 380 -1.30 17.34 -12.36
C TYR A 380 -0.77 18.41 -13.35
N ARG A 381 0.10 18.02 -14.28
CA ARG A 381 0.68 18.94 -15.28
C ARG A 381 -0.36 19.62 -16.17
N PHE A 382 -1.56 19.08 -16.23
CA PHE A 382 -2.69 19.56 -16.99
C PHE A 382 -3.80 20.01 -16.04
N ASP A 383 -4.45 21.15 -16.32
CA ASP A 383 -5.56 21.62 -15.50
C ASP A 383 -6.84 20.85 -15.85
N TRP A 384 -7.06 19.77 -15.10
CA TRP A 384 -8.21 18.91 -15.29
C TRP A 384 -9.53 19.59 -14.91
N SER A 385 -9.52 20.64 -14.09
CA SER A 385 -10.76 21.36 -13.77
C SER A 385 -11.34 22.05 -15.00
N VAL A 386 -10.48 22.66 -15.85
CA VAL A 386 -10.89 23.24 -17.12
C VAL A 386 -11.34 22.15 -18.11
N TRP A 387 -10.67 21.02 -18.12
CA TRP A 387 -11.06 19.89 -18.98
C TRP A 387 -12.51 19.45 -18.73
N TYR A 388 -12.87 19.18 -17.47
CA TYR A 388 -14.19 18.67 -17.11
C TYR A 388 -15.32 19.66 -17.30
N SER A 389 -15.06 20.96 -17.30
CA SER A 389 -16.06 21.96 -17.60
C SER A 389 -16.31 22.15 -19.11
N SER A 390 -15.41 21.69 -19.96
CA SER A 390 -15.48 21.94 -21.41
C SER A 390 -15.69 20.67 -22.24
N ASN A 391 -15.43 19.49 -21.69
CA ASN A 391 -15.42 18.25 -22.46
C ASN A 391 -16.37 17.20 -21.89
N GLY A 392 -17.21 16.64 -22.76
CA GLY A 392 -17.96 15.41 -22.49
C GLY A 392 -17.07 14.16 -22.52
N VAL A 393 -17.69 13.01 -22.36
CA VAL A 393 -17.04 11.71 -22.42
C VAL A 393 -17.29 11.07 -23.79
N GLU A 394 -16.25 10.74 -24.53
CA GLU A 394 -16.32 10.26 -25.92
C GLU A 394 -17.21 9.02 -26.10
N PHE A 395 -17.16 8.09 -25.14
CA PHE A 395 -17.88 6.83 -25.17
C PHE A 395 -19.17 6.82 -24.33
N GLU A 396 -19.53 7.97 -23.71
CA GLU A 396 -20.74 8.13 -22.88
C GLU A 396 -21.29 9.54 -23.02
N SER A 397 -22.12 9.77 -24.02
CA SER A 397 -22.65 11.09 -24.37
C SER A 397 -23.53 11.73 -23.28
N ASP A 398 -24.11 10.91 -22.41
CA ASP A 398 -24.99 11.37 -21.34
C ASP A 398 -24.22 11.80 -20.09
N ALA A 399 -22.90 11.54 -20.03
CA ALA A 399 -22.07 11.99 -18.93
C ALA A 399 -21.95 13.52 -18.96
N PRO A 400 -22.34 14.24 -17.88
CA PRO A 400 -22.40 15.70 -17.92
C PRO A 400 -21.00 16.31 -17.92
N VAL A 401 -20.89 17.51 -18.50
CA VAL A 401 -19.80 18.44 -18.18
C VAL A 401 -20.02 18.99 -16.77
N ILE A 402 -18.95 19.37 -16.09
CA ILE A 402 -19.03 19.83 -14.70
C ILE A 402 -19.01 21.35 -14.69
N ASP A 403 -20.14 21.94 -14.35
CA ASP A 403 -20.20 23.35 -13.99
C ASP A 403 -19.84 23.52 -12.52
N TRP A 404 -18.63 24.03 -12.27
CA TRP A 404 -18.07 24.18 -10.92
C TRP A 404 -18.75 25.26 -10.07
N GLU A 405 -19.52 26.17 -10.71
CA GLU A 405 -20.28 27.22 -10.05
C GLU A 405 -21.74 26.82 -9.80
N SER A 406 -22.14 25.62 -10.24
CA SER A 406 -23.50 25.11 -10.06
C SER A 406 -23.79 24.78 -8.60
N ASP A 407 -24.98 25.11 -8.10
CA ASP A 407 -25.48 24.68 -6.80
C ASP A 407 -25.54 23.14 -6.68
N ASN A 408 -25.63 22.43 -7.81
CA ASN A 408 -25.68 20.96 -7.89
C ASN A 408 -24.37 20.37 -8.40
N VAL A 409 -23.22 20.98 -8.11
CA VAL A 409 -21.92 20.48 -8.58
C VAL A 409 -21.63 19.04 -8.11
N ALA A 410 -22.04 18.67 -6.90
CA ALA A 410 -21.88 17.32 -6.37
C ALA A 410 -22.65 16.28 -7.21
N GLY A 411 -23.89 16.59 -7.58
CA GLY A 411 -24.71 15.76 -8.47
C GLY A 411 -24.11 15.60 -9.88
N LEU A 412 -23.49 16.66 -10.42
CA LEU A 412 -22.80 16.61 -11.71
C LEU A 412 -21.57 15.70 -11.66
N ILE A 413 -20.74 15.82 -10.61
CA ILE A 413 -19.56 14.98 -10.38
C ILE A 413 -19.98 13.50 -10.25
N ALA A 414 -20.94 13.23 -9.36
CA ALA A 414 -21.45 11.86 -9.13
C ALA A 414 -22.06 11.28 -10.40
N SER A 415 -22.87 12.05 -11.13
CA SER A 415 -23.48 11.60 -12.36
C SER A 415 -22.44 11.25 -13.43
N ARG A 416 -21.39 12.08 -13.59
CA ARG A 416 -20.31 11.79 -14.55
C ARG A 416 -19.58 10.49 -14.20
N ILE A 417 -19.14 10.34 -12.95
CA ILE A 417 -18.43 9.12 -12.49
C ILE A 417 -19.32 7.88 -12.67
N TYR A 418 -20.58 7.95 -12.25
CA TYR A 418 -21.53 6.85 -12.34
C TYR A 418 -21.79 6.40 -13.80
N LYS A 419 -21.97 7.37 -14.69
CA LYS A 419 -22.21 7.08 -16.11
C LYS A 419 -20.99 6.46 -16.77
N VAL A 420 -19.80 6.97 -16.50
CA VAL A 420 -18.54 6.36 -16.98
C VAL A 420 -18.39 4.93 -16.45
N ARG A 421 -18.63 4.70 -15.14
CA ARG A 421 -18.59 3.35 -14.56
C ARG A 421 -19.56 2.40 -15.26
N ASN A 422 -20.79 2.83 -15.48
CA ASN A 422 -21.79 2.02 -16.16
C ASN A 422 -21.41 1.71 -17.61
N ALA A 423 -20.87 2.68 -18.34
CA ALA A 423 -20.40 2.46 -19.71
C ALA A 423 -19.30 1.41 -19.80
N ILE A 424 -18.38 1.39 -18.82
CA ILE A 424 -17.26 0.42 -18.80
C ILE A 424 -17.67 -0.97 -18.28
N VAL A 425 -18.65 -1.06 -17.36
CA VAL A 425 -19.07 -2.35 -16.77
C VAL A 425 -20.15 -3.04 -17.63
N HIS A 426 -21.08 -2.25 -18.18
CA HIS A 426 -22.27 -2.76 -18.89
C HIS A 426 -22.17 -2.62 -20.40
N SER A 427 -21.06 -3.04 -21.01
CA SER A 427 -20.81 -3.00 -22.46
C SER A 427 -21.84 -3.84 -23.24
N LYS A 428 -23.13 -3.47 -23.19
CA LYS A 428 -24.19 -4.13 -23.99
C LYS A 428 -24.11 -3.67 -25.43
N LYS A 429 -24.03 -4.61 -26.34
CA LYS A 429 -23.89 -4.46 -27.81
C LYS A 429 -24.93 -3.57 -28.54
N GLN A 430 -25.88 -2.98 -27.85
CA GLN A 430 -27.04 -2.32 -28.47
C GLN A 430 -27.14 -0.80 -28.23
N THR A 431 -26.21 -0.18 -27.52
CA THR A 431 -26.26 1.24 -27.26
C THR A 431 -25.11 1.96 -27.99
N PHE A 432 -25.43 2.98 -28.77
CA PHE A 432 -24.45 3.93 -29.31
C PHE A 432 -23.62 4.48 -28.12
N GLY A 433 -22.28 4.34 -28.16
CA GLY A 433 -21.41 4.88 -27.12
C GLY A 433 -20.83 3.84 -26.13
N ALA A 434 -21.03 2.54 -26.30
CA ALA A 434 -20.44 1.54 -25.40
C ALA A 434 -18.90 1.63 -25.38
N PHE A 435 -18.31 1.59 -24.18
CA PHE A 435 -16.88 1.51 -24.03
C PHE A 435 -16.29 0.26 -24.73
N ILE A 436 -15.27 0.47 -25.54
CA ILE A 436 -14.54 -0.58 -26.24
C ILE A 436 -13.11 -0.56 -25.71
N PRO A 437 -12.64 -1.62 -24.99
CA PRO A 437 -11.26 -1.71 -24.51
C PRO A 437 -10.25 -1.48 -25.65
N PHE A 438 -9.11 -0.91 -25.32
CA PHE A 438 -8.03 -0.45 -26.21
C PHE A 438 -8.41 0.74 -27.11
N LYS A 439 -9.62 0.77 -27.68
CA LYS A 439 -10.08 1.90 -28.50
C LYS A 439 -10.34 3.17 -27.67
N HIS A 440 -11.04 3.00 -26.56
CA HIS A 440 -11.43 4.12 -25.68
C HIS A 440 -10.53 4.29 -24.46
N ASP A 441 -9.42 3.53 -24.35
CA ASP A 441 -8.51 3.60 -23.20
C ASP A 441 -7.95 5.01 -22.98
N ARG A 442 -7.65 5.73 -24.07
CA ARG A 442 -7.20 7.11 -24.00
C ARG A 442 -8.29 8.03 -23.44
N ALA A 443 -9.51 7.92 -23.93
CA ALA A 443 -10.65 8.73 -23.45
C ALA A 443 -10.95 8.39 -21.97
N LEU A 444 -10.89 7.12 -21.59
CA LEU A 444 -11.07 6.70 -20.19
C LEU A 444 -9.94 7.22 -19.28
N SER A 445 -8.71 7.32 -19.77
CA SER A 445 -7.60 7.85 -18.98
C SER A 445 -7.81 9.31 -18.55
N TYR A 446 -8.63 10.06 -19.28
CA TYR A 446 -9.00 11.43 -18.93
C TYR A 446 -10.03 11.52 -17.79
N GLU A 447 -10.74 10.43 -17.48
CA GLU A 447 -11.70 10.35 -16.37
C GLU A 447 -11.06 9.90 -15.05
N ILE A 448 -9.84 9.36 -15.11
CA ILE A 448 -9.13 8.83 -13.93
C ILE A 448 -8.81 9.91 -12.89
N PRO A 449 -8.29 11.11 -13.25
CA PRO A 449 -7.98 12.13 -12.25
C PRO A 449 -9.19 12.53 -11.40
N LEU A 450 -10.39 12.60 -11.99
CA LEU A 450 -11.61 12.95 -11.26
C LEU A 450 -11.98 11.87 -10.23
N VAL A 451 -12.16 10.62 -10.68
CA VAL A 451 -12.57 9.52 -9.78
C VAL A 451 -11.54 9.28 -8.69
N LYS A 452 -10.23 9.42 -9.01
CA LYS A 452 -9.14 9.30 -8.04
C LYS A 452 -9.20 10.36 -6.96
N CYS A 453 -9.32 11.65 -7.34
CA CYS A 453 -9.38 12.75 -6.36
C CYS A 453 -10.65 12.67 -5.50
N VAL A 454 -11.77 12.24 -6.06
CA VAL A 454 -13.00 11.98 -5.29
C VAL A 454 -12.79 10.83 -4.32
N ALA A 455 -12.14 9.73 -4.73
CA ALA A 455 -11.83 8.61 -3.84
C ALA A 455 -10.91 9.05 -2.67
N GLU A 456 -9.91 9.89 -2.93
CA GLU A 456 -9.05 10.46 -1.89
C GLU A 456 -9.88 11.20 -0.83
N GLU A 457 -10.78 12.09 -1.25
CA GLU A 457 -11.60 12.86 -0.32
C GLU A 457 -12.62 12.01 0.43
N VAL A 458 -13.22 11.01 -0.23
CA VAL A 458 -14.15 10.08 0.43
C VAL A 458 -13.44 9.24 1.49
N ILE A 459 -12.23 8.72 1.19
CA ILE A 459 -11.42 7.96 2.16
C ILE A 459 -11.02 8.86 3.33
N ASP A 460 -10.52 10.07 3.06
CA ASP A 460 -10.12 11.04 4.08
C ASP A 460 -11.28 11.35 5.06
N ASN A 461 -12.47 11.65 4.54
CA ASN A 461 -13.61 12.08 5.34
C ASN A 461 -14.37 10.94 6.06
N ASN A 462 -14.13 9.68 5.68
CA ASN A 462 -14.65 8.51 6.38
C ASN A 462 -13.62 7.88 7.35
N SER A 463 -12.47 8.54 7.54
CA SER A 463 -11.49 8.13 8.56
C SER A 463 -12.02 8.37 9.98
N SER A 464 -11.58 7.58 10.94
CA SER A 464 -11.89 7.74 12.36
C SER A 464 -10.64 8.09 13.16
N ARG A 465 -10.79 8.82 14.26
CA ARG A 465 -9.65 9.10 15.14
C ARG A 465 -9.12 7.81 15.77
N VAL A 466 -7.79 7.69 15.82
CA VAL A 466 -7.09 6.55 16.44
C VAL A 466 -7.08 6.69 17.95
#